data_da6a3603c807ea9ea2f1d483e9402e83
#
_entry.id   da6a3603c807ea9ea2f1d483e9402e83
#
_cell.length_a   1.000
_cell.length_b   1.000
_cell.length_c   1.000
_cell.angle_alpha   90.00
_cell.angle_beta   90.00
_cell.angle_gamma   90.00
#
_symmetry.space_group_name_H-M   'P 1'
#
loop_
_entity.id
_entity.type
_entity.pdbx_description
1 polymer ?
#
loop_
_entity_poly.entity_id
_entity_poly.type
_entity_poly.pdbx_seq_one_letter_code
_entity_poly.pdbx_strand_id
1 'polypeptide(L)'
;MIPQEEIKSFLEGNDPEQFIVAVEYDYVSDKIYKIKEIPGKGKEIQRDTLISFAWVGDLRGQNFYSSSKALQKEAMTKHGIIIEKLRTDGNERLENGLTFLVKSMKGYRNLIQFFREGGVDPWGEKTKDLITLLSPVEQYLISKEKRLFKGFEEYNDITRFVFDLETTALEPKDGRIFMIGMKTNKGFMKVIECKDADEERRGLVEFFRTIDEIKPSIISGYNSANFDWFWIFERCKALNL
;
A
#
# COMPACT_ATOMS: atom_id res chain seq x y z
N MET A 1 13.35 -4.47 29.77
CA MET A 1 11.99 -3.89 29.64
C MET A 1 12.11 -2.70 28.70
N ILE A 2 11.39 -2.69 27.60
CA ILE A 2 11.45 -1.58 26.63
C ILE A 2 10.83 -0.33 27.29
N PRO A 3 11.47 0.84 27.25
CA PRO A 3 10.91 2.07 27.81
C PRO A 3 9.55 2.41 27.17
N GLN A 4 8.62 2.94 27.96
CA GLN A 4 7.28 3.29 27.46
C GLN A 4 7.32 4.32 26.32
N GLU A 5 8.28 5.24 26.34
CA GLU A 5 8.48 6.23 25.27
C GLU A 5 8.89 5.59 23.94
N GLU A 6 9.71 4.55 23.97
CA GLU A 6 10.07 3.79 22.77
C GLU A 6 8.87 3.03 22.20
N ILE A 7 8.05 2.42 23.07
CA ILE A 7 6.81 1.76 22.67
C ILE A 7 5.86 2.78 22.02
N LYS A 8 5.71 3.95 22.65
CA LYS A 8 4.86 5.03 22.12
C LYS A 8 5.36 5.52 20.76
N SER A 9 6.66 5.80 20.62
CA SER A 9 7.28 6.21 19.35
C SER A 9 7.09 5.15 18.27
N PHE A 10 7.24 3.87 18.62
CA PHE A 10 7.00 2.77 17.67
C PHE A 10 5.54 2.69 17.21
N LEU A 11 4.58 2.85 18.12
CA LEU A 11 3.15 2.75 17.81
C LEU A 11 2.62 3.99 17.08
N GLU A 12 3.00 5.18 17.52
CA GLU A 12 2.44 6.44 17.02
C GLU A 12 3.30 7.12 15.94
N GLY A 13 4.54 6.67 15.74
CA GLY A 13 5.54 7.34 14.92
C GLY A 13 5.96 8.70 15.48
N ASN A 14 7.09 9.22 15.02
CA ASN A 14 7.61 10.52 15.50
C ASN A 14 7.08 11.71 14.68
N ASP A 15 6.57 11.47 13.48
CA ASP A 15 5.98 12.53 12.67
C ASP A 15 4.67 13.05 13.31
N PRO A 16 4.51 14.38 13.46
CA PRO A 16 3.34 14.96 14.12
C PRO A 16 2.07 14.96 13.24
N GLU A 17 2.16 14.60 11.98
CA GLU A 17 1.03 14.64 11.06
C GLU A 17 -0.09 13.69 11.47
N GLN A 18 -1.33 14.20 11.47
CA GLN A 18 -2.53 13.49 11.89
C GLN A 18 -3.51 13.30 10.74
N PHE A 19 -4.50 12.43 10.98
CA PHE A 19 -5.65 12.16 10.13
C PHE A 19 -5.32 11.56 8.76
N ILE A 20 -4.17 10.88 8.62
CA ILE A 20 -3.86 10.10 7.42
C ILE A 20 -4.68 8.82 7.48
N VAL A 21 -5.59 8.62 6.53
CA VAL A 21 -6.45 7.43 6.46
C VAL A 21 -5.96 6.43 5.41
N ALA A 22 -5.22 6.89 4.41
CA ALA A 22 -4.59 6.02 3.42
C ALA A 22 -3.33 6.65 2.85
N VAL A 23 -2.45 5.79 2.36
CA VAL A 23 -1.30 6.15 1.54
C VAL A 23 -1.31 5.23 0.33
N GLU A 24 -1.21 5.80 -0.85
CA GLU A 24 -1.19 5.07 -2.10
C GLU A 24 0.07 5.42 -2.91
N TYR A 25 0.55 4.47 -3.68
CA TYR A 25 1.66 4.65 -4.59
C TYR A 25 1.21 4.48 -6.03
N ASP A 26 1.41 5.52 -6.83
CA ASP A 26 1.17 5.46 -8.27
C ASP A 26 2.42 4.92 -8.99
N TYR A 27 2.32 3.70 -9.49
CA TYR A 27 3.38 3.03 -10.24
C TYR A 27 3.70 3.70 -11.59
N VAL A 28 2.81 4.54 -12.13
CA VAL A 28 3.05 5.25 -13.39
C VAL A 28 3.90 6.50 -13.17
N SER A 29 3.51 7.33 -12.22
CA SER A 29 4.20 8.59 -11.93
C SER A 29 5.34 8.46 -10.91
N ASP A 30 5.51 7.28 -10.26
CA ASP A 30 6.47 7.04 -9.16
C ASP A 30 6.28 8.02 -7.98
N LYS A 31 5.01 8.23 -7.58
CA LYS A 31 4.62 9.19 -6.55
C LYS A 31 3.76 8.56 -5.47
N ILE A 32 3.87 9.14 -4.29
CA ILE A 32 3.00 8.84 -3.15
C ILE A 32 1.84 9.85 -3.14
N TYR A 33 0.66 9.33 -2.86
CA TYR A 33 -0.53 10.10 -2.53
C TYR A 33 -0.97 9.77 -1.11
N LYS A 34 -1.03 10.81 -0.29
CA LYS A 34 -1.53 10.77 1.08
C LYS A 34 -2.97 11.22 1.09
N ILE A 35 -3.86 10.42 1.64
CA ILE A 35 -5.27 10.75 1.79
C ILE A 35 -5.52 11.02 3.27
N LYS A 36 -5.99 12.23 3.57
CA LYS A 36 -6.35 12.67 4.92
C LYS A 36 -7.85 12.85 5.04
N GLU A 37 -8.43 12.44 6.14
CA GLU A 37 -9.82 12.75 6.50
C GLU A 37 -9.81 13.75 7.66
N ILE A 38 -9.94 15.04 7.33
CA ILE A 38 -9.88 16.11 8.33
C ILE A 38 -11.28 16.29 8.94
N PRO A 39 -11.44 16.12 10.27
CA PRO A 39 -12.72 16.29 10.93
C PRO A 39 -13.37 17.64 10.58
N GLY A 40 -14.64 17.59 10.13
CA GLY A 40 -15.40 18.76 9.73
C GLY A 40 -15.02 19.41 8.38
N LYS A 41 -13.96 18.95 7.70
CA LYS A 41 -13.53 19.49 6.40
C LYS A 41 -13.60 18.49 5.25
N GLY A 42 -13.70 17.18 5.57
CA GLY A 42 -13.72 16.11 4.57
C GLY A 42 -12.34 15.61 4.17
N LYS A 43 -12.23 15.05 2.97
CA LYS A 43 -10.99 14.42 2.48
C LYS A 43 -10.13 15.37 1.69
N GLU A 44 -8.83 15.25 1.91
CA GLU A 44 -7.77 15.95 1.19
C GLU A 44 -6.77 14.95 0.65
N ILE A 45 -6.37 15.10 -0.62
CA ILE A 45 -5.33 14.28 -1.26
C ILE A 45 -4.09 15.14 -1.43
N GLN A 46 -3.00 14.71 -0.83
CA GLN A 46 -1.69 15.38 -0.90
C GLN A 46 -0.69 14.50 -1.62
N ARG A 47 0.07 15.07 -2.55
CA ARG A 47 1.16 14.41 -3.23
C ARG A 47 2.45 14.56 -2.45
N ASP A 48 3.24 13.47 -2.34
CA ASP A 48 4.54 13.49 -1.69
C ASP A 48 5.56 12.65 -2.50
N THR A 49 6.82 12.70 -2.07
CA THR A 49 7.93 12.00 -2.71
C THR A 49 8.41 10.85 -1.84
N LEU A 50 8.82 9.77 -2.49
CA LEU A 50 9.43 8.61 -1.86
C LEU A 50 10.92 8.56 -2.18
N ILE A 51 11.77 8.53 -1.15
CA ILE A 51 13.12 8.02 -1.24
C ILE A 51 13.01 6.53 -0.96
N SER A 52 13.16 5.73 -2.01
CA SER A 52 13.00 4.29 -1.89
C SER A 52 14.26 3.63 -1.34
N PHE A 53 14.10 2.52 -0.63
CA PHE A 53 15.22 1.81 -0.03
C PHE A 53 15.01 0.28 0.01
N ALA A 54 16.12 -0.43 0.14
CA ALA A 54 16.14 -1.87 0.42
C ALA A 54 17.27 -2.19 1.40
N TRP A 55 17.04 -3.15 2.28
CA TRP A 55 18.11 -3.76 3.05
C TRP A 55 18.73 -4.90 2.24
N VAL A 56 20.05 -4.94 2.19
CA VAL A 56 20.78 -5.85 1.32
C VAL A 56 21.87 -6.56 2.10
N GLY A 57 21.96 -7.87 1.95
CA GLY A 57 23.04 -8.69 2.48
C GLY A 57 24.31 -8.63 1.64
N ASP A 58 25.19 -9.61 1.82
CA ASP A 58 26.44 -9.70 1.08
C ASP A 58 26.22 -10.25 -0.34
N LEU A 59 26.17 -9.36 -1.33
CA LEU A 59 26.02 -9.69 -2.75
C LEU A 59 27.36 -9.77 -3.51
N ARG A 60 28.50 -9.88 -2.81
CA ARG A 60 29.84 -9.91 -3.46
C ARG A 60 30.01 -11.05 -4.47
N GLY A 61 29.34 -12.18 -4.24
CA GLY A 61 29.33 -13.30 -5.19
C GLY A 61 28.50 -13.08 -6.46
N GLN A 62 27.78 -11.95 -6.56
CA GLN A 62 26.86 -11.63 -7.68
C GLN A 62 27.27 -10.38 -8.48
N ASN A 63 28.56 -9.96 -8.39
CA ASN A 63 29.08 -8.74 -9.06
C ASN A 63 28.29 -7.45 -8.76
N PHE A 64 27.72 -7.34 -7.56
CA PHE A 64 26.94 -6.18 -7.19
C PHE A 64 27.80 -5.01 -6.70
N TYR A 65 27.32 -3.80 -6.88
CA TYR A 65 28.03 -2.52 -6.64
C TYR A 65 28.56 -2.28 -5.21
N SER A 66 28.23 -3.12 -4.24
CA SER A 66 28.65 -2.94 -2.84
C SER A 66 30.15 -3.14 -2.59
N SER A 67 30.92 -3.65 -3.56
CA SER A 67 32.29 -4.13 -3.34
C SER A 67 33.37 -3.09 -3.60
N SER A 68 33.13 -1.99 -4.30
CA SER A 68 34.14 -0.97 -4.54
C SER A 68 33.61 0.46 -4.50
N LYS A 69 34.47 1.41 -4.08
CA LYS A 69 34.17 2.83 -4.11
C LYS A 69 33.89 3.37 -5.52
N ALA A 70 34.51 2.79 -6.55
CA ALA A 70 34.29 3.18 -7.94
C ALA A 70 32.89 2.81 -8.39
N LEU A 71 32.45 1.58 -8.12
CA LEU A 71 31.09 1.10 -8.43
C LEU A 71 30.02 1.87 -7.66
N GLN A 72 30.26 2.22 -6.39
CA GLN A 72 29.34 3.07 -5.62
C GLN A 72 29.22 4.47 -6.23
N LYS A 73 30.33 5.06 -6.69
CA LYS A 73 30.31 6.36 -7.36
C LYS A 73 29.57 6.31 -8.69
N GLU A 74 29.73 5.24 -9.45
CA GLU A 74 28.99 5.01 -10.69
C GLU A 74 27.48 4.87 -10.41
N ALA A 75 27.09 4.05 -9.44
CA ALA A 75 25.70 3.87 -9.02
C ALA A 75 25.05 5.20 -8.61
N MET A 76 25.76 6.03 -7.83
CA MET A 76 25.28 7.35 -7.45
C MET A 76 25.11 8.27 -8.66
N THR A 77 26.09 8.32 -9.55
CA THR A 77 26.07 9.22 -10.71
C THR A 77 25.01 8.83 -11.73
N LYS A 78 24.93 7.54 -12.07
CA LYS A 78 24.01 7.02 -13.09
C LYS A 78 22.57 6.91 -12.58
N HIS A 79 22.40 6.33 -11.40
CA HIS A 79 21.10 5.94 -10.87
C HIS A 79 20.63 6.78 -9.68
N GLY A 80 21.48 7.65 -9.11
CA GLY A 80 21.14 8.36 -7.86
C GLY A 80 21.01 7.39 -6.67
N ILE A 81 21.79 6.30 -6.67
CA ILE A 81 21.79 5.28 -5.63
C ILE A 81 22.84 5.63 -4.58
N ILE A 82 22.43 5.55 -3.31
CA ILE A 82 23.31 5.67 -2.15
C ILE A 82 23.37 4.32 -1.47
N ILE A 83 24.59 3.83 -1.21
CA ILE A 83 24.83 2.56 -0.51
C ILE A 83 25.49 2.89 0.83
N GLU A 84 24.78 2.64 1.91
CA GLU A 84 25.22 2.85 3.28
C GLU A 84 25.48 1.49 3.94
N LYS A 85 26.66 1.33 4.57
CA LYS A 85 26.91 0.16 5.40
C LYS A 85 26.18 0.32 6.72
N LEU A 86 25.38 -0.66 7.07
CA LEU A 86 24.73 -0.70 8.38
C LEU A 86 25.81 -0.91 9.45
N ARG A 87 25.85 -0.03 10.44
CA ARG A 87 26.71 -0.20 11.61
C ARG A 87 26.00 -1.11 12.59
N THR A 88 26.63 -2.22 12.91
CA THR A 88 26.26 -3.02 14.06
C THR A 88 27.20 -2.60 15.21
N ASP A 89 26.65 -2.19 16.32
CA ASP A 89 27.40 -1.94 17.56
C ASP A 89 27.80 -3.29 18.15
N GLY A 90 28.97 -3.80 17.71
CA GLY A 90 29.47 -5.12 18.04
C GLY A 90 29.60 -6.03 16.82
N ASN A 91 30.28 -7.16 16.98
CA ASN A 91 30.55 -8.15 15.94
C ASN A 91 29.31 -8.94 15.44
N GLU A 92 28.13 -8.51 15.79
CA GLU A 92 26.90 -9.19 15.43
C GLU A 92 26.46 -8.74 14.02
N ARG A 93 26.40 -9.70 13.11
CA ARG A 93 25.58 -9.56 11.91
C ARG A 93 24.15 -9.38 12.34
N LEU A 94 23.41 -8.47 11.72
CA LEU A 94 21.94 -8.52 11.83
C LEU A 94 21.50 -9.97 11.60
N GLU A 95 20.58 -10.49 12.40
CA GLU A 95 20.20 -11.92 12.42
C GLU A 95 19.95 -12.50 11.02
N ASN A 96 19.61 -11.65 10.04
CA ASN A 96 19.35 -12.01 8.64
C ASN A 96 20.53 -11.78 7.70
N GLY A 97 21.74 -11.47 8.19
CA GLY A 97 22.92 -11.23 7.33
C GLY A 97 22.87 -9.96 6.49
N LEU A 98 21.89 -9.08 6.70
CA LEU A 98 21.78 -7.78 6.01
C LEU A 98 22.90 -6.85 6.48
N THR A 99 23.63 -6.25 5.55
CA THR A 99 24.79 -5.44 5.84
C THR A 99 24.79 -4.04 5.24
N PHE A 100 23.87 -3.80 4.28
CA PHE A 100 23.81 -2.54 3.56
C PHE A 100 22.37 -2.04 3.48
N LEU A 101 22.23 -0.71 3.52
CA LEU A 101 21.02 0.01 3.15
C LEU A 101 21.28 0.68 1.79
N VAL A 102 20.51 0.27 0.79
CA VAL A 102 20.58 0.82 -0.57
C VAL A 102 19.41 1.74 -0.76
N LYS A 103 19.65 3.02 -1.03
CA LYS A 103 18.62 4.06 -1.20
C LYS A 103 18.61 4.56 -2.64
N SER A 104 17.43 4.81 -3.19
CA SER A 104 17.25 5.50 -4.47
C SER A 104 16.65 6.87 -4.26
N MET A 105 17.37 7.91 -4.66
CA MET A 105 16.87 9.30 -4.68
C MET A 105 15.90 9.58 -5.81
N LYS A 106 15.78 8.66 -6.77
CA LYS A 106 14.90 8.78 -7.95
C LYS A 106 13.62 7.95 -7.86
N GLY A 107 13.36 7.32 -6.70
CA GLY A 107 12.13 6.57 -6.43
C GLY A 107 12.24 5.05 -6.53
N TYR A 108 11.10 4.39 -6.42
CA TYR A 108 11.02 2.92 -6.28
C TYR A 108 11.35 2.18 -7.58
N ARG A 109 10.83 2.66 -8.70
CA ARG A 109 11.08 2.03 -10.01
C ARG A 109 12.57 2.08 -10.37
N ASN A 110 13.24 3.19 -10.04
CA ASN A 110 14.67 3.32 -10.27
C ASN A 110 15.48 2.38 -9.37
N LEU A 111 15.06 2.14 -8.13
CA LEU A 111 15.69 1.15 -7.25
C LEU A 111 15.60 -0.26 -7.85
N ILE A 112 14.44 -0.64 -8.34
CA ILE A 112 14.23 -1.93 -9.01
C ILE A 112 15.09 -2.06 -10.26
N GLN A 113 15.12 -1.01 -11.08
CA GLN A 113 15.95 -0.99 -12.29
C GLN A 113 17.43 -1.16 -11.97
N PHE A 114 17.93 -0.48 -10.93
CA PHE A 114 19.29 -0.61 -10.46
C PHE A 114 19.65 -2.05 -10.09
N PHE A 115 18.81 -2.75 -9.36
CA PHE A 115 19.03 -4.17 -9.04
C PHE A 115 19.08 -5.03 -10.30
N ARG A 116 18.12 -4.86 -11.21
CA ARG A 116 18.04 -5.63 -12.46
C ARG A 116 19.22 -5.40 -13.39
N GLU A 117 19.68 -4.16 -13.55
CA GLU A 117 20.88 -3.84 -14.34
C GLU A 117 22.15 -4.46 -13.71
N GLY A 118 22.18 -4.61 -12.38
CA GLY A 118 23.21 -5.34 -11.66
C GLY A 118 23.10 -6.88 -11.74
N GLY A 119 22.16 -7.40 -12.54
CA GLY A 119 21.93 -8.85 -12.67
C GLY A 119 21.19 -9.48 -11.48
N VAL A 120 20.55 -8.67 -10.64
CA VAL A 120 19.88 -9.10 -9.42
C VAL A 120 18.38 -8.86 -9.51
N ASP A 121 17.58 -9.93 -9.39
CA ASP A 121 16.13 -9.80 -9.22
C ASP A 121 15.81 -9.70 -7.72
N PRO A 122 15.26 -8.56 -7.24
CA PRO A 122 14.97 -8.35 -5.82
C PRO A 122 13.95 -9.35 -5.23
N TRP A 123 13.16 -10.01 -6.08
CA TRP A 123 12.14 -11.00 -5.68
C TRP A 123 12.49 -12.43 -6.09
N GLY A 124 13.69 -12.64 -6.63
CA GLY A 124 14.15 -13.96 -7.09
C GLY A 124 14.42 -14.92 -5.93
N GLU A 125 14.19 -16.19 -6.15
CA GLU A 125 14.49 -17.25 -5.16
C GLU A 125 15.93 -17.22 -4.62
N LYS A 126 16.89 -16.82 -5.46
CA LYS A 126 18.32 -16.73 -5.07
C LYS A 126 18.65 -15.51 -4.20
N THR A 127 17.75 -14.54 -4.14
CA THR A 127 17.99 -13.25 -3.48
C THR A 127 17.02 -12.98 -2.33
N LYS A 128 16.00 -13.80 -2.14
CA LYS A 128 14.95 -13.62 -1.12
C LYS A 128 15.49 -13.47 0.32
N ASP A 129 16.59 -14.17 0.63
CA ASP A 129 17.23 -14.09 1.94
C ASP A 129 18.33 -13.02 2.02
N LEU A 130 18.64 -12.36 0.90
CA LEU A 130 19.69 -11.36 0.78
C LEU A 130 19.16 -9.94 0.53
N ILE A 131 17.90 -9.80 0.14
CA ILE A 131 17.28 -8.50 -0.12
C ILE A 131 15.93 -8.45 0.58
N THR A 132 15.75 -7.46 1.43
CA THR A 132 14.45 -7.13 2.00
C THR A 132 13.96 -5.83 1.37
N LEU A 133 12.96 -5.96 0.50
CA LEU A 133 12.34 -4.86 -0.22
C LEU A 133 10.86 -4.80 0.15
N LEU A 134 10.49 -3.78 0.91
CA LEU A 134 9.11 -3.51 1.29
C LEU A 134 8.33 -2.85 0.14
N SER A 135 7.00 -2.85 0.25
CA SER A 135 6.17 -2.07 -0.67
C SER A 135 6.48 -0.57 -0.58
N PRO A 136 6.25 0.22 -1.64
CA PRO A 136 6.49 1.66 -1.62
C PRO A 136 5.74 2.38 -0.49
N VAL A 137 4.53 1.93 -0.17
CA VAL A 137 3.71 2.50 0.91
C VAL A 137 4.35 2.25 2.28
N GLU A 138 4.78 1.01 2.55
CA GLU A 138 5.48 0.68 3.79
C GLU A 138 6.78 1.47 3.92
N GLN A 139 7.58 1.55 2.85
CA GLN A 139 8.80 2.34 2.82
C GLN A 139 8.55 3.81 3.15
N TYR A 140 7.48 4.39 2.58
CA TYR A 140 7.10 5.77 2.85
C TYR A 140 6.73 5.98 4.32
N LEU A 141 5.86 5.14 4.87
CA LEU A 141 5.43 5.23 6.26
C LEU A 141 6.61 5.09 7.24
N ILE A 142 7.53 4.15 6.97
CA ILE A 142 8.74 3.94 7.78
C ILE A 142 9.69 5.13 7.66
N SER A 143 10.06 5.54 6.44
CA SER A 143 11.07 6.59 6.22
C SER A 143 10.62 7.98 6.70
N LYS A 144 9.31 8.22 6.75
CA LYS A 144 8.71 9.47 7.23
C LYS A 144 8.19 9.36 8.68
N GLU A 145 8.39 8.20 9.32
CA GLU A 145 7.92 7.92 10.68
C GLU A 145 6.42 8.20 10.89
N LYS A 146 5.64 8.05 9.81
CA LYS A 146 4.19 8.30 9.81
C LYS A 146 3.40 7.07 10.22
N ARG A 147 2.21 7.31 10.78
CA ARG A 147 1.24 6.25 11.09
C ARG A 147 -0.12 6.61 10.52
N LEU A 148 -0.80 5.61 10.01
CA LEU A 148 -2.21 5.74 9.63
C LEU A 148 -3.06 5.89 10.88
N PHE A 149 -4.16 6.62 10.74
CA PHE A 149 -5.20 6.83 11.77
C PHE A 149 -4.75 7.55 13.04
N LYS A 150 -3.55 8.13 13.07
CA LYS A 150 -3.11 9.00 14.17
C LYS A 150 -4.02 10.23 14.27
N GLY A 151 -4.43 10.60 15.48
CA GLY A 151 -5.29 11.76 15.74
C GLY A 151 -6.78 11.46 15.76
N PHE A 152 -7.22 10.25 15.39
CA PHE A 152 -8.58 9.80 15.68
C PHE A 152 -8.62 9.22 17.09
N GLU A 153 -9.55 9.71 17.91
CA GLU A 153 -9.68 9.28 19.30
C GLU A 153 -10.51 7.99 19.38
N GLU A 154 -11.55 7.90 18.56
CA GLU A 154 -12.46 6.78 18.55
C GLU A 154 -12.45 6.08 17.17
N TYR A 155 -12.56 4.76 17.19
CA TYR A 155 -12.70 3.99 15.93
C TYR A 155 -13.93 4.42 15.14
N ASN A 156 -14.94 4.96 15.81
CA ASN A 156 -16.14 5.49 15.19
C ASN A 156 -15.95 6.84 14.48
N ASP A 157 -14.85 7.55 14.69
CA ASP A 157 -14.58 8.80 13.98
C ASP A 157 -14.28 8.58 12.49
N ILE A 158 -13.79 7.39 12.17
CA ILE A 158 -13.48 6.99 10.80
C ILE A 158 -14.75 6.46 10.12
N THR A 159 -15.06 6.99 8.93
CA THR A 159 -16.21 6.51 8.14
C THR A 159 -15.89 5.15 7.51
N ARG A 160 -16.60 4.13 7.92
CA ARG A 160 -16.49 2.76 7.43
C ARG A 160 -17.72 2.37 6.64
N PHE A 161 -17.50 1.80 5.48
CA PHE A 161 -18.52 1.28 4.59
C PHE A 161 -18.36 -0.24 4.49
N VAL A 162 -19.40 -0.96 4.77
CA VAL A 162 -19.44 -2.42 4.65
C VAL A 162 -20.45 -2.77 3.57
N PHE A 163 -20.09 -3.69 2.70
CA PHE A 163 -21.00 -4.21 1.69
C PHE A 163 -20.87 -5.72 1.56
N ASP A 164 -21.89 -6.31 1.00
CA ASP A 164 -22.00 -7.73 0.73
C ASP A 164 -22.85 -7.95 -0.52
N LEU A 165 -22.56 -9.02 -1.27
CA LEU A 165 -23.27 -9.37 -2.51
C LEU A 165 -23.97 -10.71 -2.39
N GLU A 166 -25.16 -10.78 -2.99
CA GLU A 166 -25.81 -12.05 -3.27
C GLU A 166 -25.83 -12.30 -4.78
N THR A 167 -25.38 -13.48 -5.19
CA THR A 167 -25.16 -13.84 -6.59
C THR A 167 -25.91 -15.10 -6.99
N THR A 168 -26.35 -15.20 -8.24
CA THR A 168 -27.12 -16.36 -8.74
C THR A 168 -26.25 -17.56 -9.08
N ALA A 169 -24.92 -17.41 -9.09
CA ALA A 169 -23.94 -18.47 -9.37
C ALA A 169 -22.63 -18.20 -8.61
N LEU A 170 -21.72 -19.16 -8.59
CA LEU A 170 -20.40 -18.98 -7.99
C LEU A 170 -19.44 -18.15 -8.87
N GLU A 171 -19.63 -18.21 -10.19
CA GLU A 171 -18.78 -17.52 -11.17
C GLU A 171 -19.53 -16.39 -11.87
N PRO A 172 -18.93 -15.20 -12.05
CA PRO A 172 -19.59 -14.05 -12.66
C PRO A 172 -20.08 -14.27 -14.11
N LYS A 173 -19.41 -15.16 -14.87
CA LYS A 173 -19.78 -15.50 -16.25
C LYS A 173 -21.10 -16.31 -16.35
N ASP A 174 -21.42 -17.05 -15.29
CA ASP A 174 -22.55 -17.98 -15.25
C ASP A 174 -23.77 -17.41 -14.50
N GLY A 175 -23.61 -16.20 -13.93
CA GLY A 175 -24.62 -15.61 -13.09
C GLY A 175 -24.68 -14.07 -13.14
N ARG A 176 -25.41 -13.52 -12.19
CA ARG A 176 -25.59 -12.08 -11.98
C ARG A 176 -25.66 -11.76 -10.50
N ILE A 177 -25.43 -10.50 -10.16
CA ILE A 177 -25.67 -9.97 -8.83
C ILE A 177 -27.18 -9.68 -8.71
N PHE A 178 -27.83 -10.29 -7.74
CA PHE A 178 -29.27 -10.04 -7.53
C PHE A 178 -29.57 -9.20 -6.29
N MET A 179 -28.57 -9.03 -5.38
CA MET A 179 -28.71 -8.16 -4.23
C MET A 179 -27.37 -7.54 -3.84
N ILE A 180 -27.37 -6.27 -3.44
CA ILE A 180 -26.22 -5.55 -2.89
C ILE A 180 -26.65 -4.95 -1.55
N GLY A 181 -26.10 -5.45 -0.45
CA GLY A 181 -26.27 -4.91 0.89
C GLY A 181 -25.18 -3.88 1.20
N MET A 182 -25.55 -2.73 1.75
CA MET A 182 -24.61 -1.65 2.10
C MET A 182 -24.94 -1.07 3.48
N LYS A 183 -23.90 -0.80 4.28
CA LYS A 183 -24.05 -0.19 5.61
C LYS A 183 -22.84 0.66 5.98
N THR A 184 -23.05 1.69 6.79
CA THR A 184 -21.95 2.44 7.43
C THR A 184 -22.10 2.47 8.94
N ASN A 185 -20.99 2.75 9.64
CA ASN A 185 -21.02 3.04 11.07
C ASN A 185 -21.66 4.40 11.42
N LYS A 186 -22.01 5.21 10.42
CA LYS A 186 -22.69 6.51 10.56
C LYS A 186 -24.21 6.43 10.37
N GLY A 187 -24.79 5.24 10.41
CA GLY A 187 -26.25 5.03 10.35
C GLY A 187 -26.84 4.86 8.95
N PHE A 188 -26.06 4.96 7.88
CA PHE A 188 -26.55 4.61 6.54
C PHE A 188 -26.71 3.09 6.42
N MET A 189 -27.82 2.67 5.83
CA MET A 189 -28.08 1.28 5.46
C MET A 189 -28.98 1.25 4.21
N LYS A 190 -28.63 0.42 3.24
CA LYS A 190 -29.41 0.24 2.01
C LYS A 190 -29.23 -1.17 1.47
N VAL A 191 -30.29 -1.69 0.88
CA VAL A 191 -30.26 -2.91 0.08
C VAL A 191 -30.77 -2.55 -1.32
N ILE A 192 -30.06 -3.00 -2.34
CA ILE A 192 -30.46 -2.90 -3.75
C ILE A 192 -30.78 -4.30 -4.20
N GLU A 193 -32.02 -4.53 -4.67
CA GLU A 193 -32.43 -5.77 -5.31
C GLU A 193 -32.42 -5.59 -6.83
N CYS A 194 -31.93 -6.60 -7.56
CA CYS A 194 -31.80 -6.60 -9.01
C CYS A 194 -32.47 -7.84 -9.59
N LYS A 195 -33.58 -7.69 -10.26
CA LYS A 195 -34.39 -8.80 -10.82
C LYS A 195 -33.85 -9.31 -12.16
N ASP A 196 -33.24 -8.44 -12.91
CA ASP A 196 -32.70 -8.71 -14.26
C ASP A 196 -31.37 -7.97 -14.50
N ALA A 197 -30.81 -8.10 -15.71
CA ALA A 197 -29.54 -7.49 -16.07
C ALA A 197 -29.59 -5.95 -16.13
N ASP A 198 -30.74 -5.38 -16.50
CA ASP A 198 -30.92 -3.92 -16.54
C ASP A 198 -30.99 -3.33 -15.13
N GLU A 199 -31.65 -4.02 -14.21
CA GLU A 199 -31.66 -3.64 -12.78
C GLU A 199 -30.28 -3.86 -12.14
N GLU A 200 -29.56 -4.95 -12.48
CA GLU A 200 -28.18 -5.16 -12.04
C GLU A 200 -27.28 -4.00 -12.48
N ARG A 201 -27.39 -3.59 -13.73
CA ARG A 201 -26.64 -2.45 -14.25
C ARG A 201 -26.92 -1.16 -13.48
N ARG A 202 -28.20 -0.86 -13.23
CA ARG A 202 -28.61 0.32 -12.42
C ARG A 202 -28.12 0.19 -10.97
N GLY A 203 -28.21 -1.00 -10.38
CA GLY A 203 -27.76 -1.30 -9.03
C GLY A 203 -26.26 -1.08 -8.85
N LEU A 204 -25.44 -1.52 -9.80
CA LEU A 204 -23.99 -1.28 -9.78
C LEU A 204 -23.65 0.22 -9.91
N VAL A 205 -24.32 0.96 -10.80
CA VAL A 205 -24.16 2.42 -10.90
C VAL A 205 -24.50 3.09 -9.57
N GLU A 206 -25.59 2.68 -8.94
CA GLU A 206 -26.03 3.21 -7.66
C GLU A 206 -25.06 2.86 -6.52
N PHE A 207 -24.50 1.65 -6.52
CA PHE A 207 -23.48 1.23 -5.58
C PHE A 207 -22.26 2.16 -5.62
N PHE A 208 -21.70 2.41 -6.81
CA PHE A 208 -20.55 3.30 -6.96
C PHE A 208 -20.90 4.76 -6.61
N ARG A 209 -22.08 5.25 -7.00
CA ARG A 209 -22.54 6.57 -6.62
C ARG A 209 -22.65 6.71 -5.09
N THR A 210 -23.17 5.70 -4.41
CA THR A 210 -23.26 5.67 -2.96
C THR A 210 -21.90 5.76 -2.29
N ILE A 211 -20.89 5.04 -2.81
CA ILE A 211 -19.50 5.15 -2.32
C ILE A 211 -18.94 6.55 -2.54
N ASP A 212 -19.19 7.15 -3.72
CA ASP A 212 -18.71 8.50 -4.04
C ASP A 212 -19.40 9.58 -3.19
N GLU A 213 -20.66 9.44 -2.87
CA GLU A 213 -21.40 10.33 -1.98
C GLU A 213 -20.95 10.22 -0.52
N ILE A 214 -20.78 8.99 -0.01
CA ILE A 214 -20.35 8.72 1.39
C ILE A 214 -18.87 9.02 1.59
N LYS A 215 -18.05 8.75 0.58
CA LYS A 215 -16.58 8.88 0.62
C LYS A 215 -15.98 8.19 1.86
N PRO A 216 -16.20 6.88 2.05
CA PRO A 216 -15.71 6.18 3.22
C PRO A 216 -14.17 6.17 3.25
N SER A 217 -13.59 6.08 4.44
CA SER A 217 -12.14 5.91 4.60
C SER A 217 -11.73 4.46 4.62
N ILE A 218 -12.67 3.59 4.99
CA ILE A 218 -12.49 2.14 4.96
C ILE A 218 -13.68 1.52 4.25
N ILE A 219 -13.41 0.68 3.26
CA ILE A 219 -14.41 -0.20 2.65
C ILE A 219 -14.04 -1.63 3.03
N SER A 220 -15.00 -2.38 3.54
CA SER A 220 -14.79 -3.76 3.97
C SER A 220 -15.99 -4.66 3.64
N GLY A 221 -15.75 -5.97 3.64
CA GLY A 221 -16.74 -7.01 3.48
C GLY A 221 -16.11 -8.35 3.87
N TYR A 222 -16.93 -9.38 4.07
CA TYR A 222 -16.40 -10.71 4.31
C TYR A 222 -15.85 -11.28 3.01
N ASN A 223 -14.53 -11.55 2.97
CA ASN A 223 -13.81 -12.01 1.78
C ASN A 223 -13.94 -11.09 0.54
N SER A 224 -14.28 -9.83 0.73
CA SER A 224 -14.62 -8.90 -0.36
C SER A 224 -13.50 -8.71 -1.38
N ALA A 225 -12.22 -8.80 -0.97
CA ALA A 225 -11.08 -8.67 -1.87
C ALA A 225 -11.00 -9.78 -2.93
N ASN A 226 -11.42 -11.01 -2.58
CA ASN A 226 -11.31 -12.18 -3.46
C ASN A 226 -12.64 -12.56 -4.13
N PHE A 227 -13.78 -12.11 -3.60
CA PHE A 227 -15.10 -12.46 -4.10
C PHE A 227 -15.86 -11.24 -4.60
N ASP A 228 -16.32 -10.35 -3.71
CA ASP A 228 -17.25 -9.28 -4.08
C ASP A 228 -16.68 -8.30 -5.10
N TRP A 229 -15.44 -7.81 -4.91
CA TRP A 229 -14.81 -6.93 -5.88
C TRP A 229 -14.57 -7.61 -7.22
N PHE A 230 -14.18 -8.88 -7.21
CA PHE A 230 -14.04 -9.66 -8.44
C PHE A 230 -15.37 -9.75 -9.20
N TRP A 231 -16.46 -10.08 -8.50
CA TRP A 231 -17.80 -10.11 -9.06
C TRP A 231 -18.22 -8.75 -9.63
N ILE A 232 -18.07 -7.68 -8.88
CA ILE A 232 -18.40 -6.31 -9.32
C ILE A 232 -17.66 -5.96 -10.61
N PHE A 233 -16.34 -6.15 -10.66
CA PHE A 233 -15.55 -5.79 -11.84
C PHE A 233 -15.90 -6.63 -13.07
N GLU A 234 -16.09 -7.93 -12.93
CA GLU A 234 -16.47 -8.78 -14.05
C GLU A 234 -17.88 -8.46 -14.55
N ARG A 235 -18.83 -8.18 -13.66
CA ARG A 235 -20.20 -7.77 -14.05
C ARG A 235 -20.22 -6.38 -14.70
N CYS A 236 -19.44 -5.43 -14.20
CA CYS A 236 -19.27 -4.13 -14.86
C CYS A 236 -18.77 -4.28 -16.29
N LYS A 237 -17.75 -5.11 -16.54
CA LYS A 237 -17.28 -5.41 -17.90
C LYS A 237 -18.39 -6.02 -18.78
N ALA A 238 -19.09 -7.04 -18.26
CA ALA A 238 -20.15 -7.72 -19.00
C ALA A 238 -21.34 -6.78 -19.33
N LEU A 239 -21.62 -5.78 -18.50
CA LEU A 239 -22.72 -4.81 -18.64
C LEU A 239 -22.27 -3.50 -19.31
N ASN A 240 -21.03 -3.39 -19.77
CA ASN A 240 -20.43 -2.17 -20.37
C ASN A 240 -20.57 -0.93 -19.47
N LEU A 241 -20.16 -1.07 -18.20
CA LEU A 241 -20.04 -0.01 -17.22
C LEU A 241 -18.61 0.48 -17.05
#